data_1ff2fbf7c19f429c69d5a223585a2a24
#
_entry.id   1ff2fbf7c19f429c69d5a223585a2a24
#
_cell.length_a   1.000
_cell.length_b   1.000
_cell.length_c   1.000
_cell.angle_alpha   90.00
_cell.angle_beta   90.00
_cell.angle_gamma   90.00
#
_symmetry.space_group_name_H-M   'P 1'
#
loop_
_entity.id
_entity.type
_entity.pdbx_description
1 polymer ?
#
loop_
_entity_poly.entity_id
_entity_poly.type
_entity_poly.pdbx_seq_one_letter_code
_entity_poly.pdbx_strand_id
1 'polypeptide(L)'
;MTKLILLLFSMTLFSCGQKGAGETTAPITEVKKASTTTAPSFNADSAYAYVEKQVSFGYRIPNTPAHKACGDYLVSELKRFGAQVYEQEATLKAYDGTPLESRNIIGSFNPDKDKRILLFAHWDTRPYSDHDPDPANHKKPLDGADDGASGVGALLEIARQMGMKAPEVGVDIIFFDAEDYGTPEFAKDRYNDTSDTWCLGSRFWGKNPHKPGYKAEFGILLDMVGAKDAVFYKEYISMKYAARYVDEIWEVARNLGYGKYFINANGGGVTDDHEAVIEETGIPCLDIINHDPNSENGFRDHWHT
;
A
#
# COMPACT_ATOMS: atom_id res chain seq x y z
N MET A 1 29.72 -0.52 65.22
CA MET A 1 28.79 -0.43 66.37
C MET A 1 27.39 -0.54 65.80
N THR A 2 26.82 -1.77 65.96
CA THR A 2 25.58 -2.07 66.67
C THR A 2 24.29 -1.56 65.98
N LYS A 3 23.29 -2.32 65.71
CA LYS A 3 22.68 -3.59 66.19
C LYS A 3 21.72 -4.21 65.20
N LEU A 4 21.81 -5.50 65.13
CA LEU A 4 20.87 -6.49 64.60
C LEU A 4 19.59 -6.51 65.46
N ILE A 5 18.38 -6.51 64.90
CA ILE A 5 17.17 -6.94 65.57
C ILE A 5 16.43 -7.93 64.68
N LEU A 6 16.48 -9.18 65.10
CA LEU A 6 15.64 -10.32 64.67
C LEU A 6 14.29 -10.21 65.41
N LEU A 7 13.16 -10.37 64.71
CA LEU A 7 11.90 -10.69 65.37
C LEU A 7 11.22 -11.87 64.63
N LEU A 8 11.31 -13.02 65.27
CA LEU A 8 10.42 -14.18 65.04
C LEU A 8 9.04 -13.86 65.57
N PHE A 9 7.99 -14.17 64.82
CA PHE A 9 6.69 -14.48 65.45
C PHE A 9 5.96 -15.63 64.72
N SER A 10 5.52 -16.47 65.57
CA SER A 10 5.04 -17.85 65.52
C SER A 10 3.84 -18.14 64.65
N MET A 11 3.84 -19.37 64.14
CA MET A 11 2.69 -20.10 63.56
C MET A 11 1.52 -20.21 64.57
N THR A 12 0.30 -19.98 64.04
CA THR A 12 -0.89 -20.65 64.56
C THR A 12 -1.69 -21.26 63.41
N LEU A 13 -1.75 -22.56 63.41
CA LEU A 13 -2.63 -23.38 62.59
C LEU A 13 -4.09 -23.23 63.08
N PHE A 14 -5.01 -22.87 62.19
CA PHE A 14 -6.45 -23.17 62.38
C PHE A 14 -6.99 -23.95 61.19
N SER A 15 -7.37 -25.17 61.48
CA SER A 15 -8.12 -26.05 60.61
C SER A 15 -9.61 -25.78 60.82
N CYS A 16 -10.37 -25.75 59.73
CA CYS A 16 -11.68 -26.38 59.54
C CYS A 16 -12.60 -25.54 58.60
N GLY A 17 -13.21 -26.19 57.66
CA GLY A 17 -14.45 -25.71 57.06
C GLY A 17 -14.53 -25.77 55.53
N GLN A 18 -14.69 -26.97 55.00
CA GLN A 18 -15.05 -27.24 53.60
C GLN A 18 -16.48 -26.76 53.34
N LYS A 19 -16.68 -25.78 52.49
CA LYS A 19 -17.93 -25.53 51.77
C LYS A 19 -17.62 -25.22 50.32
N GLY A 20 -18.23 -26.01 49.44
CA GLY A 20 -18.02 -25.97 48.00
C GLY A 20 -18.21 -24.57 47.39
N ALA A 21 -17.24 -24.14 46.66
CA ALA A 21 -17.33 -23.00 45.74
C ALA A 21 -17.65 -23.55 44.36
N GLY A 22 -18.78 -23.15 43.82
CA GLY A 22 -19.18 -23.49 42.46
C GLY A 22 -18.15 -22.89 41.45
N GLU A 23 -17.75 -23.73 40.54
CA GLU A 23 -17.00 -23.31 39.36
C GLU A 23 -17.85 -22.35 38.52
N THR A 24 -17.46 -21.08 38.55
CA THR A 24 -17.97 -20.10 37.60
C THR A 24 -17.15 -20.29 36.32
N THR A 25 -17.65 -21.14 35.42
CA THR A 25 -17.17 -21.21 34.05
C THR A 25 -17.45 -19.87 33.37
N ALA A 26 -16.40 -19.11 33.10
CA ALA A 26 -16.47 -17.94 32.24
C ALA A 26 -17.01 -18.39 30.85
N PRO A 27 -17.91 -17.62 30.23
CA PRO A 27 -18.42 -17.98 28.92
C PRO A 27 -17.27 -18.05 27.93
N ILE A 28 -17.09 -19.21 27.30
CA ILE A 28 -16.22 -19.39 26.15
C ILE A 28 -16.82 -18.51 25.06
N THR A 29 -16.14 -17.41 24.76
CA THR A 29 -16.49 -16.57 23.63
C THR A 29 -16.31 -17.43 22.37
N GLU A 30 -17.41 -17.82 21.73
CA GLU A 30 -17.36 -18.49 20.44
C GLU A 30 -16.51 -17.65 19.50
N VAL A 31 -15.36 -18.19 19.12
CA VAL A 31 -14.58 -17.67 18.00
C VAL A 31 -15.47 -17.81 16.77
N LYS A 32 -15.99 -16.69 16.30
CA LYS A 32 -16.81 -16.61 15.09
C LYS A 32 -15.98 -17.23 13.96
N LYS A 33 -16.39 -18.45 13.54
CA LYS A 33 -15.77 -19.17 12.43
C LYS A 33 -15.72 -18.23 11.25
N ALA A 34 -14.52 -17.89 10.77
CA ALA A 34 -14.33 -17.04 9.59
C ALA A 34 -15.19 -17.60 8.46
N SER A 35 -16.04 -16.77 7.88
CA SER A 35 -16.85 -17.10 6.72
C SER A 35 -15.90 -17.53 5.61
N THR A 36 -15.96 -18.78 5.17
CA THR A 36 -15.20 -19.28 4.02
C THR A 36 -15.86 -18.78 2.73
N THR A 37 -15.88 -17.47 2.54
CA THR A 37 -16.16 -16.90 1.21
C THR A 37 -14.98 -17.22 0.33
N THR A 38 -15.18 -18.09 -0.63
CA THR A 38 -14.18 -18.37 -1.68
C THR A 38 -13.94 -17.07 -2.47
N ALA A 39 -12.72 -16.56 -2.40
CA ALA A 39 -12.32 -15.42 -3.24
C ALA A 39 -12.50 -15.80 -4.73
N PRO A 40 -12.90 -14.85 -5.59
CA PRO A 40 -12.88 -15.07 -7.03
C PRO A 40 -11.48 -15.48 -7.50
N SER A 41 -11.40 -16.26 -8.59
CA SER A 41 -10.12 -16.64 -9.19
C SER A 41 -9.49 -15.42 -9.85
N PHE A 42 -8.35 -14.97 -9.33
CA PHE A 42 -7.55 -13.91 -9.94
C PHE A 42 -6.99 -14.37 -11.29
N ASN A 43 -7.13 -13.54 -12.33
CA ASN A 43 -6.62 -13.84 -13.67
C ASN A 43 -5.31 -13.06 -13.89
N ALA A 44 -4.18 -13.75 -13.76
CA ALA A 44 -2.86 -13.18 -13.94
C ALA A 44 -2.62 -12.66 -15.36
N ASP A 45 -3.14 -13.36 -16.39
CA ASP A 45 -3.00 -12.92 -17.79
C ASP A 45 -3.74 -11.60 -18.04
N SER A 46 -4.91 -11.42 -17.40
CA SER A 46 -5.64 -10.15 -17.48
C SER A 46 -4.86 -9.02 -16.79
N ALA A 47 -4.31 -9.27 -15.59
CA ALA A 47 -3.49 -8.29 -14.88
C ALA A 47 -2.26 -7.89 -15.71
N TYR A 48 -1.58 -8.86 -16.31
CA TYR A 48 -0.44 -8.62 -17.18
C TYR A 48 -0.83 -7.81 -18.44
N ALA A 49 -1.95 -8.14 -19.07
CA ALA A 49 -2.46 -7.39 -20.22
C ALA A 49 -2.77 -5.91 -19.88
N TYR A 50 -3.20 -5.62 -18.63
CA TYR A 50 -3.37 -4.24 -18.17
C TYR A 50 -2.02 -3.51 -18.00
N VAL A 51 -0.96 -4.22 -17.60
CA VAL A 51 0.41 -3.65 -17.57
C VAL A 51 0.87 -3.34 -19.00
N GLU A 52 0.80 -4.32 -19.91
CA GLU A 52 1.17 -4.12 -21.32
C GLU A 52 0.42 -2.94 -21.96
N LYS A 53 -0.89 -2.82 -21.65
CA LYS A 53 -1.69 -1.71 -22.15
C LYS A 53 -1.22 -0.35 -21.65
N GLN A 54 -0.88 -0.22 -20.38
CA GLN A 54 -0.33 1.02 -19.80
C GLN A 54 1.01 1.38 -20.47
N VAL A 55 1.93 0.43 -20.57
CA VAL A 55 3.23 0.62 -21.23
C VAL A 55 3.07 1.01 -22.70
N SER A 56 2.05 0.46 -23.40
CA SER A 56 1.81 0.77 -24.80
C SER A 56 1.46 2.23 -25.10
N PHE A 57 1.07 3.03 -24.11
CA PHE A 57 0.89 4.48 -24.26
C PHE A 57 2.23 5.25 -24.31
N GLY A 58 3.32 4.63 -23.86
CA GLY A 58 4.61 5.25 -23.66
C GLY A 58 4.79 5.75 -22.21
N TYR A 59 5.73 6.65 -22.01
CA TYR A 59 6.07 7.19 -20.69
C TYR A 59 4.93 8.03 -20.12
N ARG A 60 4.38 7.59 -18.99
CA ARG A 60 3.23 8.23 -18.33
C ARG A 60 3.68 9.36 -17.40
N ILE A 61 4.61 10.16 -17.89
CA ILE A 61 5.14 11.32 -17.18
C ILE A 61 4.09 12.43 -17.20
N PRO A 62 3.75 13.06 -16.05
CA PRO A 62 2.86 14.21 -16.00
C PRO A 62 3.16 15.27 -17.09
N ASN A 63 2.13 15.92 -17.59
CA ASN A 63 2.17 16.89 -18.70
C ASN A 63 2.37 16.30 -20.10
N THR A 64 2.45 14.98 -20.28
CA THR A 64 2.65 14.37 -21.60
C THR A 64 1.34 13.86 -22.22
N PRO A 65 1.26 13.73 -23.55
CA PRO A 65 0.11 13.11 -24.20
C PRO A 65 -0.09 11.63 -23.80
N ALA A 66 0.99 10.89 -23.54
CA ALA A 66 0.95 9.51 -23.08
C ALA A 66 0.28 9.39 -21.71
N HIS A 67 0.66 10.26 -20.78
CA HIS A 67 0.06 10.38 -19.46
C HIS A 67 -1.45 10.64 -19.57
N LYS A 68 -1.86 11.66 -20.33
CA LYS A 68 -3.28 11.95 -20.54
C LYS A 68 -4.04 10.75 -21.11
N ALA A 69 -3.51 10.11 -22.15
CA ALA A 69 -4.16 8.98 -22.83
C ALA A 69 -4.28 7.75 -21.91
N CYS A 70 -3.25 7.47 -21.11
CA CYS A 70 -3.29 6.39 -20.13
C CYS A 70 -4.33 6.68 -19.04
N GLY A 71 -4.35 7.90 -18.49
CA GLY A 71 -5.35 8.28 -17.49
C GLY A 71 -6.79 8.15 -18.02
N ASP A 72 -7.07 8.57 -19.27
CA ASP A 72 -8.37 8.40 -19.91
C ASP A 72 -8.74 6.90 -20.04
N TYR A 73 -7.76 6.04 -20.33
CA TYR A 73 -7.93 4.58 -20.35
C TYR A 73 -8.28 4.05 -18.95
N LEU A 74 -7.53 4.42 -17.90
CA LEU A 74 -7.78 3.96 -16.53
C LEU A 74 -9.17 4.36 -16.04
N VAL A 75 -9.61 5.57 -16.31
CA VAL A 75 -10.98 6.05 -16.04
C VAL A 75 -12.01 5.18 -16.76
N SER A 76 -11.77 4.85 -18.03
CA SER A 76 -12.69 4.03 -18.82
C SER A 76 -12.81 2.60 -18.28
N GLU A 77 -11.69 2.00 -17.84
CA GLU A 77 -11.68 0.65 -17.29
C GLU A 77 -12.43 0.59 -15.94
N LEU A 78 -12.18 1.53 -15.01
CA LEU A 78 -12.90 1.56 -13.75
C LEU A 78 -14.42 1.75 -13.97
N LYS A 79 -14.82 2.63 -14.89
CA LYS A 79 -16.23 2.80 -15.30
C LYS A 79 -16.80 1.50 -15.90
N ARG A 80 -16.06 0.82 -16.75
CA ARG A 80 -16.44 -0.46 -17.38
C ARG A 80 -16.69 -1.55 -16.34
N PHE A 81 -15.94 -1.55 -15.24
CA PHE A 81 -16.10 -2.48 -14.12
C PHE A 81 -17.19 -2.07 -13.12
N GLY A 82 -17.90 -0.98 -13.37
CA GLY A 82 -19.04 -0.54 -12.56
C GLY A 82 -18.67 0.33 -11.35
N ALA A 83 -17.45 0.85 -11.28
CA ALA A 83 -17.09 1.82 -10.26
C ALA A 83 -17.77 3.19 -10.50
N GLN A 84 -18.15 3.87 -9.44
CA GLN A 84 -18.35 5.31 -9.48
C GLN A 84 -16.98 5.98 -9.53
N VAL A 85 -16.67 6.68 -10.62
CA VAL A 85 -15.34 7.26 -10.84
C VAL A 85 -15.34 8.74 -10.51
N TYR A 86 -14.30 9.18 -9.78
CA TYR A 86 -13.97 10.57 -9.54
C TYR A 86 -12.57 10.83 -10.11
N GLU A 87 -12.42 11.96 -10.75
CA GLU A 87 -11.14 12.45 -11.27
C GLU A 87 -10.77 13.70 -10.45
N GLN A 88 -9.63 13.66 -9.80
CA GLN A 88 -9.14 14.74 -8.97
C GLN A 88 -7.94 15.38 -9.65
N GLU A 89 -8.19 16.46 -10.35
CA GLU A 89 -7.17 17.24 -11.06
C GLU A 89 -6.56 18.30 -10.15
N ALA A 90 -5.23 18.49 -10.25
CA ALA A 90 -4.49 19.51 -9.54
C ALA A 90 -3.21 19.88 -10.28
N THR A 91 -2.79 21.14 -10.19
CA THR A 91 -1.44 21.53 -10.58
C THR A 91 -0.53 21.41 -9.35
N LEU A 92 0.32 20.37 -9.33
CA LEU A 92 1.28 20.10 -8.27
C LEU A 92 2.64 20.71 -8.62
N LYS A 93 3.54 20.77 -7.66
CA LYS A 93 4.86 21.39 -7.87
C LYS A 93 5.94 20.34 -7.62
N ALA A 94 6.71 20.02 -8.66
CA ALA A 94 7.86 19.13 -8.58
C ALA A 94 9.01 19.74 -7.75
N TYR A 95 10.02 18.92 -7.42
CA TYR A 95 11.20 19.28 -6.65
C TYR A 95 11.94 20.54 -7.19
N ASP A 96 11.96 20.72 -8.49
CA ASP A 96 12.62 21.83 -9.18
C ASP A 96 11.71 23.04 -9.45
N GLY A 97 10.47 22.96 -9.03
CA GLY A 97 9.44 23.98 -9.22
C GLY A 97 8.61 23.82 -10.49
N THR A 98 8.84 22.78 -11.29
CA THR A 98 8.03 22.46 -12.48
C THR A 98 6.57 22.24 -12.08
N PRO A 99 5.58 22.91 -12.72
CA PRO A 99 4.18 22.61 -12.50
C PRO A 99 3.83 21.28 -13.19
N LEU A 100 3.18 20.37 -12.44
CA LEU A 100 2.71 19.07 -12.91
C LEU A 100 1.18 19.08 -12.94
N GLU A 101 0.60 18.93 -14.12
CA GLU A 101 -0.85 18.71 -14.28
C GLU A 101 -1.15 17.27 -13.88
N SER A 102 -1.52 17.10 -12.62
CA SER A 102 -1.74 15.81 -11.99
C SER A 102 -3.22 15.45 -11.98
N ARG A 103 -3.51 14.14 -12.07
CA ARG A 103 -4.86 13.59 -12.04
C ARG A 103 -4.90 12.28 -11.23
N ASN A 104 -5.30 12.36 -9.97
CA ASN A 104 -5.67 11.16 -9.21
C ASN A 104 -6.99 10.59 -9.73
N ILE A 105 -7.06 9.27 -9.90
CA ILE A 105 -8.23 8.58 -10.44
C ILE A 105 -8.79 7.66 -9.37
N ILE A 106 -10.03 7.89 -8.94
CA ILE A 106 -10.67 7.15 -7.86
C ILE A 106 -11.84 6.36 -8.39
N GLY A 107 -11.84 5.03 -8.21
CA GLY A 107 -12.96 4.14 -8.51
C GLY A 107 -13.60 3.61 -7.24
N SER A 108 -14.85 4.03 -6.96
CA SER A 108 -15.58 3.64 -5.76
C SER A 108 -16.57 2.52 -6.06
N PHE A 109 -16.38 1.36 -5.42
CA PHE A 109 -17.31 0.23 -5.43
C PHE A 109 -18.13 0.23 -4.14
N ASN A 110 -19.42 -0.06 -4.25
CA ASN A 110 -20.39 0.07 -3.14
C ASN A 110 -20.24 1.42 -2.41
N PRO A 111 -20.45 2.55 -3.09
CA PRO A 111 -20.16 3.90 -2.59
C PRO A 111 -20.97 4.28 -1.33
N ASP A 112 -22.11 3.60 -1.10
CA ASP A 112 -23.02 3.86 0.02
C ASP A 112 -22.68 3.05 1.29
N LYS A 113 -21.63 2.22 1.25
CA LYS A 113 -21.19 1.46 2.42
C LYS A 113 -20.27 2.31 3.29
N ASP A 114 -20.60 2.41 4.58
CA ASP A 114 -19.76 3.13 5.55
C ASP A 114 -18.47 2.37 5.87
N LYS A 115 -18.56 1.04 6.00
CA LYS A 115 -17.37 0.20 6.18
C LYS A 115 -16.64 0.05 4.86
N ARG A 116 -15.46 0.64 4.75
CA ARG A 116 -14.68 0.72 3.52
C ARG A 116 -13.23 0.31 3.73
N ILE A 117 -12.62 -0.19 2.67
CA ILE A 117 -11.17 -0.36 2.56
C ILE A 117 -10.66 0.46 1.37
N LEU A 118 -9.38 0.84 1.43
CA LEU A 118 -8.71 1.61 0.41
C LEU A 118 -7.64 0.73 -0.25
N LEU A 119 -7.64 0.65 -1.58
CA LEU A 119 -6.60 0.01 -2.37
C LEU A 119 -5.99 1.07 -3.28
N PHE A 120 -4.67 1.11 -3.41
CA PHE A 120 -4.06 2.13 -4.25
C PHE A 120 -2.74 1.68 -4.86
N ALA A 121 -2.34 2.39 -5.90
CA ALA A 121 -1.07 2.28 -6.61
C ALA A 121 -0.82 3.62 -7.30
N HIS A 122 0.42 3.96 -7.64
CA HIS A 122 0.69 5.06 -8.54
C HIS A 122 0.62 4.62 -10.00
N TRP A 123 0.34 5.54 -10.93
CA TRP A 123 0.17 5.23 -12.35
C TRP A 123 1.06 6.05 -13.28
N ASP A 124 1.69 7.11 -12.78
CA ASP A 124 2.71 7.86 -13.48
C ASP A 124 4.01 7.05 -13.62
N THR A 125 4.98 7.60 -14.35
CA THR A 125 6.31 7.02 -14.48
C THR A 125 7.38 8.06 -14.25
N ARG A 126 8.49 7.59 -13.70
CA ARG A 126 9.66 8.41 -13.47
C ARG A 126 10.23 8.97 -14.77
N PRO A 127 10.55 10.27 -14.83
CA PRO A 127 11.17 10.88 -16.00
C PRO A 127 12.68 10.61 -16.12
N TYR A 128 13.26 9.85 -15.18
CA TYR A 128 14.70 9.63 -15.07
C TYR A 128 15.02 8.17 -14.75
N SER A 129 15.93 7.54 -15.50
CA SER A 129 16.54 6.24 -15.17
C SER A 129 17.80 6.47 -14.32
N ASP A 130 17.66 7.16 -13.19
CA ASP A 130 18.78 7.70 -12.44
C ASP A 130 19.54 6.67 -11.59
N HIS A 131 19.07 5.43 -11.57
CA HIS A 131 19.77 4.27 -11.04
C HIS A 131 20.29 3.31 -12.11
N ASP A 132 20.18 3.66 -13.41
CA ASP A 132 20.77 2.86 -14.48
C ASP A 132 22.28 2.77 -14.31
N PRO A 133 22.90 1.58 -14.47
CA PRO A 133 24.34 1.41 -14.34
C PRO A 133 25.15 2.20 -15.38
N ASP A 134 24.55 2.60 -16.51
CA ASP A 134 25.15 3.52 -17.47
C ASP A 134 24.67 4.97 -17.22
N PRO A 135 25.57 5.88 -16.76
CA PRO A 135 25.19 7.28 -16.51
C PRO A 135 24.63 8.02 -17.74
N ALA A 136 24.86 7.52 -18.96
CA ALA A 136 24.28 8.09 -20.18
C ALA A 136 22.76 7.92 -20.26
N ASN A 137 22.19 7.03 -19.44
CA ASN A 137 20.77 6.77 -19.35
C ASN A 137 20.07 7.59 -18.26
N HIS A 138 20.81 8.14 -17.28
CA HIS A 138 20.23 8.77 -16.09
C HIS A 138 19.18 9.87 -16.37
N LYS A 139 19.23 10.49 -17.55
CA LYS A 139 18.27 11.53 -17.96
C LYS A 139 17.22 11.03 -18.95
N LYS A 140 17.14 9.72 -19.14
CA LYS A 140 16.13 9.10 -19.99
C LYS A 140 14.96 8.65 -19.14
N PRO A 141 13.71 8.74 -19.65
CA PRO A 141 12.56 8.19 -18.96
C PRO A 141 12.57 6.66 -18.99
N LEU A 142 11.88 6.04 -18.06
CA LEU A 142 11.68 4.60 -18.02
C LEU A 142 10.23 4.22 -18.37
N ASP A 143 10.02 2.97 -18.78
CA ASP A 143 8.69 2.48 -19.20
C ASP A 143 7.74 2.24 -18.02
N GLY A 144 8.26 2.10 -16.80
CA GLY A 144 7.48 1.92 -15.59
C GLY A 144 6.53 0.72 -15.64
N ALA A 145 7.02 -0.45 -16.11
CA ALA A 145 6.20 -1.66 -16.21
C ALA A 145 5.97 -2.30 -14.82
N ASP A 146 7.02 -2.35 -13.99
CA ASP A 146 6.92 -2.82 -12.60
C ASP A 146 6.54 -1.64 -11.71
N ASP A 147 7.27 -0.57 -11.84
CA ASP A 147 7.14 0.68 -11.12
C ASP A 147 6.09 1.57 -11.78
N GLY A 148 4.98 1.61 -11.18
CA GLY A 148 3.63 2.02 -11.24
C GLY A 148 2.69 1.06 -11.94
N ALA A 149 2.98 0.56 -13.16
CA ALA A 149 1.98 -0.17 -13.93
C ALA A 149 1.59 -1.53 -13.35
N SER A 150 2.47 -2.21 -12.61
CA SER A 150 2.18 -3.52 -12.04
C SER A 150 1.13 -3.46 -10.95
N GLY A 151 1.24 -2.50 -10.03
CA GLY A 151 0.24 -2.26 -8.99
C GLY A 151 -1.13 -1.92 -9.59
N VAL A 152 -1.16 -0.98 -10.55
CA VAL A 152 -2.38 -0.61 -11.29
C VAL A 152 -2.97 -1.81 -12.03
N GLY A 153 -2.15 -2.63 -12.70
CA GLY A 153 -2.60 -3.83 -13.42
C GLY A 153 -3.28 -4.85 -12.50
N ALA A 154 -2.69 -5.08 -11.32
CA ALA A 154 -3.28 -5.94 -10.29
C ALA A 154 -4.60 -5.37 -9.77
N LEU A 155 -4.68 -4.07 -9.51
CA LEU A 155 -5.89 -3.40 -9.02
C LEU A 155 -6.99 -3.35 -10.08
N LEU A 156 -6.68 -3.23 -11.37
CA LEU A 156 -7.67 -3.34 -12.45
C LEU A 156 -8.28 -4.75 -12.54
N GLU A 157 -7.48 -5.80 -12.32
CA GLU A 157 -8.03 -7.16 -12.24
C GLU A 157 -8.92 -7.33 -11.00
N ILE A 158 -8.53 -6.78 -9.86
CA ILE A 158 -9.38 -6.76 -8.66
C ILE A 158 -10.68 -5.99 -8.94
N ALA A 159 -10.61 -4.83 -9.60
CA ALA A 159 -11.78 -4.06 -10.02
C ALA A 159 -12.72 -4.87 -10.94
N ARG A 160 -12.14 -5.60 -11.90
CA ARG A 160 -12.90 -6.51 -12.78
C ARG A 160 -13.62 -7.59 -11.99
N GLN A 161 -12.97 -8.19 -11.00
CA GLN A 161 -13.58 -9.18 -10.11
C GLN A 161 -14.73 -8.58 -9.29
N MET A 162 -14.55 -7.36 -8.76
CA MET A 162 -15.62 -6.66 -8.02
C MET A 162 -16.81 -6.30 -8.91
N GLY A 163 -16.57 -6.01 -10.19
CA GLY A 163 -17.63 -5.80 -11.17
C GLY A 163 -18.45 -7.07 -11.47
N MET A 164 -17.85 -8.25 -11.38
CA MET A 164 -18.56 -9.53 -11.53
C MET A 164 -19.27 -9.94 -10.24
N LYS A 165 -18.68 -9.69 -9.10
CA LYS A 165 -19.23 -10.01 -7.78
C LYS A 165 -18.91 -8.88 -6.81
N ALA A 166 -19.89 -8.07 -6.51
CA ALA A 166 -19.73 -6.94 -5.60
C ALA A 166 -19.21 -7.39 -4.23
N PRO A 167 -18.23 -6.68 -3.64
CA PRO A 167 -17.75 -6.96 -2.28
C PRO A 167 -18.84 -6.65 -1.24
N GLU A 168 -18.74 -7.22 -0.05
CA GLU A 168 -19.69 -6.94 1.05
C GLU A 168 -19.49 -5.55 1.68
N VAL A 169 -18.30 -5.00 1.53
CA VAL A 169 -17.89 -3.67 2.03
C VAL A 169 -17.74 -2.67 0.89
N GLY A 170 -17.61 -1.41 1.20
CA GLY A 170 -17.16 -0.41 0.24
C GLY A 170 -15.66 -0.61 -0.06
N VAL A 171 -15.28 -0.42 -1.32
CA VAL A 171 -13.87 -0.43 -1.73
C VAL A 171 -13.62 0.77 -2.62
N ASP A 172 -12.63 1.57 -2.26
CA ASP A 172 -12.11 2.61 -3.14
C ASP A 172 -10.77 2.16 -3.70
N ILE A 173 -10.65 2.18 -5.01
CA ILE A 173 -9.36 2.03 -5.71
C ILE A 173 -8.92 3.42 -6.11
N ILE A 174 -7.70 3.81 -5.73
CA ILE A 174 -7.11 5.07 -6.15
C ILE A 174 -5.83 4.80 -6.94
N PHE A 175 -5.76 5.37 -8.13
CA PHE A 175 -4.52 5.48 -8.87
C PHE A 175 -3.96 6.88 -8.63
N PHE A 176 -2.91 6.97 -7.82
CA PHE A 176 -2.24 8.22 -7.51
C PHE A 176 -1.33 8.64 -8.66
N ASP A 177 -1.18 9.95 -8.83
CA ASP A 177 -0.37 10.56 -9.88
C ASP A 177 0.78 11.36 -9.28
N ALA A 178 1.83 11.57 -10.06
CA ALA A 178 3.01 12.34 -9.64
C ALA A 178 3.63 11.83 -8.33
N GLU A 179 3.65 10.51 -8.16
CA GLU A 179 4.38 9.83 -7.10
C GLU A 179 5.87 9.96 -7.37
N ASP A 180 6.31 9.60 -8.58
CA ASP A 180 7.67 9.26 -8.95
C ASP A 180 8.43 10.42 -9.64
N TYR A 181 7.99 11.65 -9.41
CA TYR A 181 8.64 12.87 -9.91
C TYR A 181 9.57 13.51 -8.87
N GLY A 182 10.10 12.72 -7.94
CA GLY A 182 11.00 13.19 -6.89
C GLY A 182 12.40 13.55 -7.38
N THR A 183 13.21 14.12 -6.48
CA THR A 183 14.57 14.60 -6.80
C THR A 183 15.45 13.46 -7.32
N PRO A 184 15.96 13.54 -8.57
CA PRO A 184 16.81 12.48 -9.10
C PRO A 184 18.22 12.54 -8.49
N GLU A 185 18.92 11.40 -8.47
CA GLU A 185 20.26 11.25 -7.90
C GLU A 185 21.24 12.32 -8.40
N PHE A 186 21.21 12.62 -9.69
CA PHE A 186 22.13 13.61 -10.30
C PHE A 186 21.79 15.07 -9.94
N ALA A 187 20.72 15.33 -9.22
CA ALA A 187 20.28 16.67 -8.82
C ALA A 187 20.28 16.91 -7.30
N LYS A 188 20.60 15.90 -6.49
CA LYS A 188 20.61 15.97 -5.01
C LYS A 188 21.57 17.03 -4.46
N ASP A 189 22.65 17.33 -5.15
CA ASP A 189 23.56 18.42 -4.77
C ASP A 189 22.93 19.82 -4.90
N ARG A 190 21.92 19.96 -5.74
CA ARG A 190 21.26 21.23 -6.06
C ARG A 190 19.92 21.40 -5.39
N TYR A 191 19.19 20.33 -5.23
CA TYR A 191 17.85 20.31 -4.66
C TYR A 191 17.82 19.35 -3.46
N ASN A 192 17.11 19.75 -2.42
CA ASN A 192 16.89 18.85 -1.30
C ASN A 192 16.06 17.65 -1.75
N ASP A 193 16.52 16.46 -1.37
CA ASP A 193 15.75 15.24 -1.49
C ASP A 193 15.04 15.01 -0.15
N THR A 194 13.78 15.39 -0.10
CA THR A 194 12.95 15.29 1.10
C THR A 194 11.65 14.54 0.72
N SER A 195 11.06 13.84 1.68
CA SER A 195 9.85 13.05 1.45
C SER A 195 8.68 13.85 0.86
N ASP A 196 8.65 15.18 1.05
CA ASP A 196 7.62 16.07 0.50
C ASP A 196 7.79 16.40 -0.99
N THR A 197 8.87 15.93 -1.63
CA THR A 197 9.08 16.02 -3.08
C THR A 197 8.58 14.78 -3.84
N TRP A 198 8.19 13.74 -3.11
CA TRP A 198 7.66 12.47 -3.61
C TRP A 198 6.18 12.31 -3.22
N CYS A 199 5.50 11.39 -3.87
CA CYS A 199 4.12 11.03 -3.53
C CYS A 199 3.15 12.22 -3.57
N LEU A 200 3.35 13.13 -4.53
CA LEU A 200 2.65 14.42 -4.55
C LEU A 200 1.13 14.26 -4.68
N GLY A 201 0.69 13.29 -5.48
CA GLY A 201 -0.74 13.03 -5.69
C GLY A 201 -1.43 12.48 -4.45
N SER A 202 -0.82 11.54 -3.75
CA SER A 202 -1.39 10.99 -2.52
C SER A 202 -1.39 12.01 -1.38
N ARG A 203 -0.35 12.83 -1.25
CA ARG A 203 -0.33 13.98 -0.31
C ARG A 203 -1.45 14.97 -0.62
N PHE A 204 -1.67 15.28 -1.90
CA PHE A 204 -2.76 16.16 -2.30
C PHE A 204 -4.13 15.57 -1.99
N TRP A 205 -4.34 14.28 -2.31
CA TRP A 205 -5.59 13.58 -2.01
C TRP A 205 -5.84 13.50 -0.50
N GLY A 206 -4.82 13.20 0.30
CA GLY A 206 -4.94 13.12 1.74
C GLY A 206 -5.42 14.43 2.39
N LYS A 207 -4.93 15.57 1.88
CA LYS A 207 -5.39 16.91 2.28
C LYS A 207 -6.79 17.25 1.75
N ASN A 208 -7.17 16.67 0.61
CA ASN A 208 -8.40 17.00 -0.11
C ASN A 208 -9.14 15.74 -0.56
N PRO A 209 -9.59 14.84 0.35
CA PRO A 209 -10.23 13.61 -0.05
C PRO A 209 -11.45 13.85 -0.96
N HIS A 210 -11.68 12.93 -1.90
CA HIS A 210 -12.77 13.01 -2.88
C HIS A 210 -14.18 13.02 -2.26
N LYS A 211 -14.29 12.71 -0.98
CA LYS A 211 -15.52 12.82 -0.17
C LYS A 211 -15.21 13.54 1.13
N PRO A 212 -16.03 14.51 1.55
CA PRO A 212 -15.87 15.18 2.84
C PRO A 212 -15.90 14.17 3.99
N GLY A 213 -14.92 14.24 4.89
CA GLY A 213 -14.85 13.35 6.05
C GLY A 213 -14.57 11.89 5.70
N TYR A 214 -13.89 11.64 4.58
CA TYR A 214 -13.54 10.31 4.12
C TYR A 214 -12.87 9.46 5.21
N LYS A 215 -13.28 8.20 5.30
CA LYS A 215 -12.72 7.21 6.23
C LYS A 215 -12.64 5.86 5.55
N ALA A 216 -11.58 5.13 5.85
CA ALA A 216 -11.44 3.71 5.54
C ALA A 216 -10.90 2.97 6.77
N GLU A 217 -11.20 1.68 6.89
CA GLU A 217 -10.71 0.83 7.98
C GLU A 217 -9.19 0.68 7.90
N PHE A 218 -8.68 0.49 6.70
CA PHE A 218 -7.26 0.46 6.36
C PHE A 218 -7.06 0.64 4.85
N GLY A 219 -5.81 0.88 4.44
CA GLY A 219 -5.39 0.95 3.05
C GLY A 219 -4.31 -0.07 2.71
N ILE A 220 -4.24 -0.47 1.45
CA ILE A 220 -3.19 -1.32 0.88
C ILE A 220 -2.65 -0.65 -0.37
N LEU A 221 -1.36 -0.32 -0.35
CA LEU A 221 -0.60 0.06 -1.53
C LEU A 221 -0.08 -1.20 -2.22
N LEU A 222 -0.10 -1.21 -3.53
CA LEU A 222 0.60 -2.17 -4.37
C LEU A 222 1.63 -1.42 -5.21
N ASP A 223 2.90 -1.57 -4.88
CA ASP A 223 3.98 -0.99 -5.65
C ASP A 223 5.04 -2.04 -6.03
N MET A 224 5.53 -1.98 -7.28
CA MET A 224 6.53 -2.91 -7.83
C MET A 224 6.20 -4.38 -7.56
N VAL A 225 4.96 -4.81 -7.85
CA VAL A 225 4.47 -6.18 -7.55
C VAL A 225 4.59 -7.15 -8.73
N GLY A 226 5.05 -6.70 -9.89
CA GLY A 226 5.04 -7.46 -11.15
C GLY A 226 6.36 -8.12 -11.52
N ALA A 227 7.45 -7.81 -10.83
CA ALA A 227 8.76 -8.35 -11.17
C ALA A 227 8.84 -9.87 -11.00
N LYS A 228 9.61 -10.52 -11.86
CA LYS A 228 9.92 -11.95 -11.71
C LYS A 228 10.61 -12.19 -10.37
N ASP A 229 10.12 -13.20 -9.64
CA ASP A 229 10.63 -13.57 -8.32
C ASP A 229 10.56 -12.43 -7.28
N ALA A 230 9.57 -11.54 -7.40
CA ALA A 230 9.31 -10.51 -6.40
C ALA A 230 9.12 -11.13 -5.01
N VAL A 231 9.63 -10.47 -3.99
CA VAL A 231 9.47 -10.85 -2.59
C VAL A 231 9.02 -9.65 -1.77
N PHE A 232 8.08 -9.88 -0.88
CA PHE A 232 7.45 -8.87 -0.05
C PHE A 232 7.79 -9.13 1.41
N TYR A 233 8.56 -8.24 2.01
CA TYR A 233 8.84 -8.23 3.44
C TYR A 233 7.80 -7.36 4.15
N LYS A 234 7.68 -7.52 5.48
CA LYS A 234 6.85 -6.61 6.29
C LYS A 234 7.58 -5.28 6.40
N GLU A 235 7.15 -4.31 5.61
CA GLU A 235 7.75 -2.99 5.51
C GLU A 235 7.62 -2.24 6.85
N TYR A 236 8.61 -1.42 7.22
CA TYR A 236 8.73 -0.84 8.56
C TYR A 236 7.61 0.15 8.91
N ILE A 237 7.24 1.05 7.98
CA ILE A 237 6.19 2.06 8.21
C ILE A 237 4.84 1.35 8.31
N SER A 238 4.60 0.37 7.45
CA SER A 238 3.43 -0.51 7.49
C SER A 238 3.31 -1.21 8.86
N MET A 239 4.41 -1.76 9.39
CA MET A 239 4.43 -2.38 10.70
C MET A 239 4.21 -1.39 11.84
N LYS A 240 4.66 -0.14 11.69
CA LYS A 240 4.48 0.90 12.70
C LYS A 240 3.02 1.34 12.83
N TYR A 241 2.29 1.44 11.73
CA TYR A 241 0.94 2.02 11.70
C TYR A 241 -0.19 1.02 11.44
N ALA A 242 0.10 -0.11 10.80
CA ALA A 242 -0.88 -1.08 10.34
C ALA A 242 -0.51 -2.55 10.66
N ALA A 243 0.34 -2.82 11.65
CA ALA A 243 0.90 -4.14 11.97
C ALA A 243 -0.13 -5.27 11.97
N ARG A 244 -1.32 -5.04 12.56
CA ARG A 244 -2.39 -6.02 12.58
C ARG A 244 -2.79 -6.45 11.18
N TYR A 245 -2.97 -5.50 10.26
CA TYR A 245 -3.39 -5.79 8.89
C TYR A 245 -2.26 -6.44 8.09
N VAL A 246 -1.01 -6.04 8.31
CA VAL A 246 0.16 -6.71 7.73
C VAL A 246 0.18 -8.18 8.16
N ASP A 247 0.07 -8.47 9.46
CA ASP A 247 0.11 -9.84 9.98
C ASP A 247 -1.05 -10.69 9.41
N GLU A 248 -2.26 -10.14 9.36
CA GLU A 248 -3.44 -10.80 8.81
C GLU A 248 -3.26 -11.13 7.31
N ILE A 249 -2.73 -10.20 6.50
CA ILE A 249 -2.52 -10.39 5.06
C ILE A 249 -1.39 -11.40 4.80
N TRP A 250 -0.25 -11.30 5.50
CA TRP A 250 0.84 -12.29 5.39
C TRP A 250 0.40 -13.69 5.82
N GLU A 251 -0.46 -13.78 6.82
CA GLU A 251 -1.04 -15.07 7.22
C GLU A 251 -1.95 -15.65 6.12
N VAL A 252 -2.82 -14.83 5.54
CA VAL A 252 -3.68 -15.22 4.40
C VAL A 252 -2.83 -15.69 3.23
N ALA A 253 -1.81 -14.93 2.83
CA ALA A 253 -0.91 -15.28 1.74
C ALA A 253 -0.21 -16.62 1.98
N ARG A 254 0.30 -16.84 3.19
CA ARG A 254 0.91 -18.12 3.59
C ARG A 254 -0.06 -19.29 3.51
N ASN A 255 -1.28 -19.10 4.02
CA ASN A 255 -2.32 -20.14 4.03
C ASN A 255 -2.80 -20.50 2.62
N LEU A 256 -2.69 -19.57 1.67
CA LEU A 256 -2.93 -19.78 0.24
C LEU A 256 -1.73 -20.36 -0.52
N GLY A 257 -0.60 -20.63 0.14
CA GLY A 257 0.60 -21.20 -0.46
C GLY A 257 1.59 -20.20 -1.06
N TYR A 258 1.39 -18.90 -0.82
CA TYR A 258 2.25 -17.82 -1.32
C TYR A 258 3.38 -17.41 -0.35
N GLY A 259 3.63 -18.18 0.69
CA GLY A 259 4.64 -17.87 1.72
C GLY A 259 6.07 -17.70 1.21
N LYS A 260 6.39 -18.20 0.00
CA LYS A 260 7.69 -17.96 -0.65
C LYS A 260 7.85 -16.55 -1.22
N TYR A 261 6.74 -15.84 -1.43
CA TYR A 261 6.73 -14.45 -1.90
C TYR A 261 6.50 -13.48 -0.73
N PHE A 262 5.59 -13.80 0.18
CA PHE A 262 5.29 -13.04 1.38
C PHE A 262 6.16 -13.50 2.54
N ILE A 263 7.33 -12.89 2.66
CA ILE A 263 8.35 -13.30 3.62
C ILE A 263 7.96 -12.85 5.03
N ASN A 264 7.86 -13.80 5.97
CA ASN A 264 7.50 -13.48 7.36
C ASN A 264 8.68 -12.94 8.16
N ALA A 265 9.23 -11.82 7.69
CA ALA A 265 10.31 -11.08 8.34
C ALA A 265 10.13 -9.58 8.08
N ASN A 266 10.65 -8.77 8.98
CA ASN A 266 10.63 -7.31 8.83
C ASN A 266 11.60 -6.89 7.72
N GLY A 267 11.16 -5.95 6.89
CA GLY A 267 11.95 -5.25 5.88
C GLY A 267 12.43 -3.89 6.37
N GLY A 268 13.01 -3.12 5.45
CA GLY A 268 13.32 -1.70 5.65
C GLY A 268 12.08 -0.82 5.63
N GLY A 269 12.24 0.49 5.85
CA GLY A 269 11.20 1.48 5.60
C GLY A 269 11.37 2.06 4.19
N VAL A 270 10.25 2.34 3.55
CA VAL A 270 10.19 2.96 2.23
C VAL A 270 9.30 4.20 2.34
N THR A 271 9.76 5.34 1.85
CA THR A 271 8.91 6.51 1.63
C THR A 271 8.08 6.27 0.38
N ASP A 272 6.76 6.22 0.53
CA ASP A 272 5.85 5.88 -0.54
C ASP A 272 4.43 6.42 -0.26
N ASP A 273 3.50 6.26 -1.17
CA ASP A 273 2.12 6.75 -1.10
C ASP A 273 1.40 6.31 0.20
N HIS A 274 1.70 5.13 0.75
CA HIS A 274 1.10 4.67 2.00
C HIS A 274 1.49 5.56 3.19
N GLU A 275 2.75 6.00 3.26
CA GLU A 275 3.21 6.93 4.29
C GLU A 275 2.49 8.28 4.15
N ALA A 276 2.41 8.81 2.92
CA ALA A 276 1.71 10.05 2.63
C ALA A 276 0.22 9.99 3.02
N VAL A 277 -0.47 8.89 2.70
CA VAL A 277 -1.88 8.70 3.11
C VAL A 277 -2.01 8.62 4.64
N ILE A 278 -1.11 7.91 5.34
CA ILE A 278 -1.12 7.82 6.81
C ILE A 278 -0.94 9.21 7.43
N GLU A 279 0.06 9.96 6.97
CA GLU A 279 0.38 11.28 7.51
C GLU A 279 -0.77 12.28 7.38
N GLU A 280 -1.42 12.30 6.22
CA GLU A 280 -2.44 13.30 5.92
C GLU A 280 -3.84 12.91 6.44
N THR A 281 -4.14 11.60 6.57
CA THR A 281 -5.50 11.15 6.89
C THR A 281 -5.62 10.40 8.21
N GLY A 282 -4.53 9.83 8.71
CA GLY A 282 -4.55 8.91 9.85
C GLY A 282 -5.10 7.52 9.54
N ILE A 283 -5.42 7.21 8.28
CA ILE A 283 -5.86 5.87 7.88
C ILE A 283 -4.64 4.92 7.98
N PRO A 284 -4.72 3.81 8.73
CA PRO A 284 -3.63 2.85 8.78
C PRO A 284 -3.45 2.19 7.41
N CYS A 285 -2.31 2.38 6.78
CA CYS A 285 -1.99 1.79 5.49
C CYS A 285 -0.78 0.88 5.58
N LEU A 286 -0.74 -0.09 4.69
CA LEU A 286 0.41 -0.97 4.47
C LEU A 286 0.79 -0.98 3.01
N ASP A 287 2.05 -1.30 2.77
CA ASP A 287 2.64 -1.41 1.45
C ASP A 287 3.04 -2.85 1.16
N ILE A 288 2.66 -3.34 0.00
CA ILE A 288 3.12 -4.59 -0.59
C ILE A 288 4.06 -4.21 -1.71
N ILE A 289 5.35 -4.15 -1.38
CA ILE A 289 6.41 -3.67 -2.27
C ILE A 289 7.52 -4.70 -2.41
N ASN A 290 8.06 -4.84 -3.62
CA ASN A 290 9.22 -5.68 -3.89
C ASN A 290 10.49 -5.01 -3.37
N HIS A 291 10.77 -5.19 -2.08
CA HIS A 291 11.91 -4.61 -1.39
C HIS A 291 12.88 -5.72 -0.97
N ASP A 292 14.16 -5.60 -1.36
CA ASP A 292 15.21 -6.54 -1.01
C ASP A 292 16.14 -5.94 0.06
N PRO A 293 16.00 -6.30 1.34
CA PRO A 293 16.82 -5.73 2.41
C PRO A 293 18.31 -6.09 2.29
N ASN A 294 18.68 -6.97 1.36
CA ASN A 294 20.07 -7.37 1.13
C ASN A 294 20.73 -6.59 -0.02
N SER A 295 19.98 -5.78 -0.75
CA SER A 295 20.53 -4.89 -1.77
C SER A 295 21.06 -3.58 -1.15
N GLU A 296 21.89 -2.85 -1.87
CA GLU A 296 22.52 -1.63 -1.37
C GLU A 296 21.51 -0.51 -1.03
N ASN A 297 20.50 -0.37 -1.88
CA ASN A 297 19.44 0.66 -1.76
C ASN A 297 18.07 0.12 -1.31
N GLY A 298 17.98 -1.18 -1.04
CA GLY A 298 16.72 -1.83 -0.67
C GLY A 298 15.89 -2.34 -1.85
N PHE A 299 16.26 -2.03 -3.08
CA PHE A 299 15.51 -2.40 -4.29
C PHE A 299 16.30 -3.33 -5.21
N ARG A 300 15.62 -3.88 -6.23
CA ARG A 300 16.22 -4.74 -7.24
C ARG A 300 17.01 -3.92 -8.27
N ASP A 301 17.94 -4.58 -8.97
CA ASP A 301 18.82 -3.96 -9.98
C ASP A 301 18.07 -3.25 -11.13
N HIS A 302 16.80 -3.56 -11.34
CA HIS A 302 15.97 -2.95 -12.38
C HIS A 302 15.17 -1.71 -11.90
N TRP A 303 15.26 -1.37 -10.62
CA TRP A 303 14.60 -0.18 -10.09
C TRP A 303 15.23 1.09 -10.64
N HIS A 304 14.41 1.96 -11.22
CA HIS A 304 14.81 3.23 -11.86
C HIS A 304 15.90 3.07 -12.93
N THR A 305 15.84 1.97 -13.74
CA THR A 305 16.80 1.70 -14.81
C THR A 305 16.17 1.66 -16.20
#